data_730a592dfafb9fb5bb493c44224c8787
#
_entry.id   730a592dfafb9fb5bb493c44224c8787
#
_cell.length_a   1.000
_cell.length_b   1.000
_cell.length_c   1.000
_cell.angle_alpha   90.00
_cell.angle_beta   90.00
_cell.angle_gamma   90.00
#
_symmetry.space_group_name_H-M   'P 1'
#
loop_
_entity.id
_entity.type
_entity.pdbx_description
1 polymer ?
#
loop_
_entity_poly.entity_id
_entity_poly.type
_entity_poly.pdbx_seq_one_letter_code
_entity_poly.pdbx_strand_id
1 'polypeptide(L)'
;GRRGADMKHIILDVDTGHDDAVAIALAAGLGDEITIDGLIATAGNQIREYTLENTLNLAEALEIEAPVFAGSTGPLLRDRVIAGNIHGKNGFEGPVFEKRKKKECMGNGIRWAVDHVISHPGEVTFVSVGPWTDLAVCLKSDERFASSLKEIVLMGGAVDHPGNVTLSAEFNVFADPEAAEIVLNSGVPITLFSLDVTLKLLLTEEILERVKSLPDTRYKRIFLDSMGYYVPSIMRSNGEMPAMHDPCTIAYLYDPSIFTYSYRPISVETKGDKTYGKTVGGNEDENSNIKMGVDVDNDKFWALFFKAIKNLV
;
A
#
# COMPACT_ATOMS: atom_id res chain seq x y z
N GLY A 1 12.18 14.82 -22.89
CA GLY A 1 12.91 15.23 -21.74
C GLY A 1 12.07 16.10 -20.81
N ARG A 2 11.38 15.53 -19.82
CA ARG A 2 10.85 16.30 -18.69
C ARG A 2 12.02 16.60 -17.76
N ARG A 3 12.69 17.73 -17.95
CA ARG A 3 13.59 18.29 -16.95
C ARG A 3 12.71 18.99 -15.93
N GLY A 4 12.73 18.54 -14.67
CA GLY A 4 12.19 19.27 -13.54
C GLY A 4 10.82 18.81 -13.00
N ALA A 5 10.46 17.54 -13.11
CA ALA A 5 9.46 16.99 -12.22
C ALA A 5 10.10 16.90 -10.83
N ASP A 6 9.51 17.57 -9.84
CA ASP A 6 9.99 17.50 -8.47
C ASP A 6 9.98 16.04 -8.00
N MET A 7 11.12 15.58 -7.46
CA MET A 7 11.25 14.25 -6.86
C MET A 7 10.19 14.08 -5.77
N LYS A 8 9.43 13.00 -5.85
CA LYS A 8 8.41 12.68 -4.83
C LYS A 8 9.02 11.85 -3.72
N HIS A 9 9.06 12.41 -2.53
CA HIS A 9 9.55 11.75 -1.33
C HIS A 9 8.41 11.04 -0.62
N ILE A 10 8.53 9.74 -0.40
CA ILE A 10 7.49 8.94 0.24
C ILE A 10 7.99 8.20 1.47
N ILE A 11 7.12 8.13 2.48
CA ILE A 11 7.16 7.10 3.51
C ILE A 11 6.18 6.02 3.06
N LEU A 12 6.62 4.78 2.98
CA LEU A 12 5.80 3.66 2.54
C LEU A 12 5.56 2.72 3.72
N ASP A 13 4.32 2.72 4.22
CA ASP A 13 3.86 1.87 5.32
C ASP A 13 3.18 0.64 4.75
N VAL A 14 3.72 -0.52 5.08
CA VAL A 14 3.40 -1.81 4.42
C VAL A 14 3.14 -2.91 5.45
N ASP A 15 2.35 -3.89 5.05
CA ASP A 15 2.22 -5.18 5.74
C ASP A 15 2.67 -6.33 4.82
N THR A 16 3.86 -6.24 4.31
CA THR A 16 4.38 -6.92 3.12
C THR A 16 3.87 -8.35 2.94
N GLY A 17 2.95 -8.46 2.02
CA GLY A 17 2.43 -9.63 1.37
C GLY A 17 2.65 -9.48 -0.14
N HIS A 18 1.85 -10.19 -0.95
CA HIS A 18 2.11 -10.35 -2.38
C HIS A 18 1.94 -9.07 -3.19
N ASP A 19 0.90 -8.30 -2.97
CA ASP A 19 0.68 -7.03 -3.69
C ASP A 19 1.46 -5.85 -3.11
N ASP A 20 1.71 -5.82 -1.78
CA ASP A 20 2.67 -4.89 -1.17
C ASP A 20 4.05 -5.01 -1.86
N ALA A 21 4.48 -6.25 -2.10
CA ALA A 21 5.77 -6.50 -2.74
C ALA A 21 5.84 -5.90 -4.14
N VAL A 22 4.76 -5.92 -4.90
CA VAL A 22 4.67 -5.26 -6.21
C VAL A 22 4.74 -3.74 -6.06
N ALA A 23 4.05 -3.17 -5.07
CA ALA A 23 4.11 -1.73 -4.79
C ALA A 23 5.54 -1.27 -4.44
N ILE A 24 6.22 -2.01 -3.57
CA ILE A 24 7.62 -1.73 -3.20
C ILE A 24 8.54 -1.78 -4.44
N ALA A 25 8.36 -2.81 -5.27
CA ALA A 25 9.14 -2.96 -6.50
C ALA A 25 8.89 -1.83 -7.50
N LEU A 26 7.64 -1.39 -7.67
CA LEU A 26 7.32 -0.23 -8.50
C LEU A 26 8.05 1.02 -8.02
N ALA A 27 7.97 1.31 -6.74
CA ALA A 27 8.64 2.47 -6.15
C ALA A 27 10.16 2.42 -6.36
N ALA A 28 10.76 1.25 -6.16
CA ALA A 28 12.20 1.05 -6.39
C ALA A 28 12.58 1.21 -7.87
N GLY A 29 11.77 0.69 -8.79
CA GLY A 29 12.01 0.78 -10.23
C GLY A 29 11.71 2.15 -10.86
N LEU A 30 11.02 3.02 -10.14
CA LEU A 30 10.65 4.37 -10.58
C LEU A 30 11.47 5.45 -9.87
N GLY A 31 12.72 5.15 -9.52
CA GLY A 31 13.62 6.05 -8.81
C GLY A 31 13.99 7.34 -9.56
N ASP A 32 13.61 7.47 -10.81
CA ASP A 32 13.71 8.71 -11.57
C ASP A 32 12.75 9.82 -11.08
N GLU A 33 11.63 9.45 -10.46
CA GLU A 33 10.62 10.39 -9.94
C GLU A 33 10.19 10.12 -8.49
N ILE A 34 10.50 8.96 -7.93
CA ILE A 34 10.08 8.56 -6.58
C ILE A 34 11.29 8.18 -5.74
N THR A 35 11.41 8.79 -4.57
CA THR A 35 12.39 8.41 -3.55
C THR A 35 11.66 7.81 -2.35
N ILE A 36 12.02 6.59 -1.97
CA ILE A 36 11.56 5.99 -0.73
C ILE A 36 12.43 6.53 0.40
N ASP A 37 11.89 7.39 1.25
CA ASP A 37 12.62 7.94 2.40
C ASP A 37 12.74 6.92 3.53
N GLY A 38 11.75 6.06 3.66
CA GLY A 38 11.74 4.96 4.62
C GLY A 38 10.55 4.03 4.41
N LEU A 39 10.71 2.80 4.89
CA LEU A 39 9.69 1.76 4.92
C LEU A 39 9.33 1.47 6.38
N ILE A 40 8.03 1.36 6.66
CA ILE A 40 7.54 0.99 7.99
C ILE A 40 6.71 -0.27 7.82
N ALA A 41 7.07 -1.34 8.53
CA ALA A 41 6.37 -2.62 8.49
C ALA A 41 5.39 -2.71 9.66
N THR A 42 4.10 -2.79 9.33
CA THR A 42 2.99 -2.91 10.29
C THR A 42 2.36 -4.30 10.27
N ALA A 43 1.68 -4.68 11.33
CA ALA A 43 0.83 -5.85 11.33
C ALA A 43 -0.38 -5.65 10.41
N GLY A 44 -0.79 -6.68 9.72
CA GLY A 44 -1.93 -6.68 8.82
C GLY A 44 -2.10 -8.03 8.15
N ASN A 45 -1.52 -8.23 6.98
CA ASN A 45 -1.54 -9.52 6.27
C ASN A 45 -1.03 -10.66 7.17
N GLN A 46 -0.09 -10.35 8.06
CA GLN A 46 0.43 -11.24 9.08
C GLN A 46 0.85 -10.42 10.31
N ILE A 47 1.31 -11.08 11.36
CA ILE A 47 1.88 -10.40 12.53
C ILE A 47 3.10 -9.57 12.09
N ARG A 48 3.39 -8.49 12.82
CA ARG A 48 4.47 -7.55 12.44
C ARG A 48 5.83 -8.21 12.26
N GLU A 49 6.16 -9.21 13.06
CA GLU A 49 7.42 -9.95 12.96
C GLU A 49 7.62 -10.54 11.56
N TYR A 50 6.57 -11.09 10.97
CA TYR A 50 6.62 -11.62 9.61
C TYR A 50 6.60 -10.52 8.55
N THR A 51 5.77 -9.50 8.72
CA THR A 51 5.73 -8.39 7.74
C THR A 51 7.05 -7.62 7.72
N LEU A 52 7.68 -7.44 8.88
CA LEU A 52 9.00 -6.83 8.99
C LEU A 52 10.07 -7.68 8.29
N GLU A 53 10.10 -8.98 8.55
CA GLU A 53 11.02 -9.92 7.90
C GLU A 53 10.86 -9.89 6.38
N ASN A 54 9.62 -9.94 5.90
CA ASN A 54 9.31 -9.88 4.47
C ASN A 54 9.77 -8.57 3.83
N THR A 55 9.54 -7.46 4.51
CA THR A 55 9.95 -6.13 4.03
C THR A 55 11.48 -6.03 3.93
N LEU A 56 12.18 -6.49 4.96
CA LEU A 56 13.64 -6.49 4.99
C LEU A 56 14.23 -7.38 3.89
N ASN A 57 13.72 -8.60 3.72
CA ASN A 57 14.16 -9.53 2.69
C ASN A 57 13.98 -8.93 1.29
N LEU A 58 12.82 -8.35 1.03
CA LEU A 58 12.52 -7.74 -0.26
C LEU A 58 13.37 -6.49 -0.51
N ALA A 59 13.53 -5.65 0.49
CA ALA A 59 14.36 -4.43 0.38
C ALA A 59 15.81 -4.77 0.04
N GLU A 60 16.39 -5.78 0.69
CA GLU A 60 17.76 -6.22 0.34
C GLU A 60 17.81 -6.83 -1.06
N ALA A 61 16.86 -7.70 -1.40
CA ALA A 61 16.82 -8.34 -2.71
C ALA A 61 16.72 -7.34 -3.87
N LEU A 62 16.02 -6.23 -3.66
CA LEU A 62 15.87 -5.15 -4.64
C LEU A 62 16.87 -4.02 -4.49
N GLU A 63 17.88 -4.18 -3.60
CA GLU A 63 18.91 -3.18 -3.35
C GLU A 63 18.35 -1.81 -2.94
N ILE A 64 17.27 -1.81 -2.15
CA ILE A 64 16.66 -0.60 -1.61
C ILE A 64 17.50 -0.11 -0.43
N GLU A 65 18.07 1.08 -0.56
CA GLU A 65 18.91 1.71 0.46
C GLU A 65 18.11 2.28 1.63
N ALA A 66 16.83 2.60 1.42
CA ALA A 66 16.00 3.22 2.43
C ALA A 66 15.97 2.41 3.74
N PRO A 67 15.92 3.08 4.90
CA PRO A 67 15.79 2.41 6.19
C PRO A 67 14.43 1.72 6.31
N VAL A 68 14.43 0.58 7.00
CA VAL A 68 13.22 -0.19 7.31
C VAL A 68 13.02 -0.17 8.82
N PHE A 69 11.83 0.25 9.25
CA PHE A 69 11.45 0.35 10.66
C PHE A 69 10.32 -0.62 10.98
N ALA A 70 10.29 -1.08 12.23
CA ALA A 70 9.13 -1.75 12.77
C ALA A 70 8.02 -0.74 13.09
N GLY A 71 6.80 -1.05 12.67
CA GLY A 71 5.59 -0.31 13.00
C GLY A 71 4.76 -0.96 14.11
N SER A 72 3.45 -0.75 14.06
CA SER A 72 2.50 -1.26 15.06
C SER A 72 2.36 -2.79 15.01
N THR A 73 2.09 -3.38 16.19
CA THR A 73 1.84 -4.82 16.33
C THR A 73 0.37 -5.19 16.19
N GLY A 74 -0.50 -4.23 16.11
CA GLY A 74 -1.95 -4.43 16.00
C GLY A 74 -2.72 -3.12 15.99
N PRO A 75 -4.05 -3.19 15.89
CA PRO A 75 -4.92 -2.03 15.80
C PRO A 75 -4.97 -1.22 17.11
N LEU A 76 -5.54 -0.01 17.03
CA LEU A 76 -5.63 0.90 18.18
C LEU A 76 -6.47 0.34 19.32
N LEU A 77 -7.61 -0.25 19.03
CA LEU A 77 -8.58 -0.68 20.06
C LEU A 77 -9.00 -2.14 19.96
N ARG A 78 -9.05 -2.70 18.75
CA ARG A 78 -9.62 -4.02 18.50
C ARG A 78 -8.59 -5.12 18.62
N ASP A 79 -9.06 -6.36 18.72
CA ASP A 79 -8.19 -7.51 18.58
C ASP A 79 -7.61 -7.57 17.17
N ARG A 80 -6.35 -7.98 17.08
CA ARG A 80 -5.66 -8.11 15.81
C ARG A 80 -6.27 -9.21 14.95
N VAL A 81 -6.52 -8.88 13.68
CA VAL A 81 -6.86 -9.85 12.62
C VAL A 81 -5.71 -9.96 11.63
N ILE A 82 -5.55 -11.10 11.01
CA ILE A 82 -4.54 -11.36 9.98
C ILE A 82 -5.18 -12.05 8.78
N ALA A 83 -4.51 -11.97 7.61
CA ALA A 83 -4.95 -12.59 6.37
C ALA A 83 -4.07 -13.80 5.95
N GLY A 84 -3.67 -14.61 6.92
CA GLY A 84 -2.81 -15.78 6.69
C GLY A 84 -3.42 -16.85 5.80
N ASN A 85 -4.74 -16.91 5.70
CA ASN A 85 -5.46 -17.79 4.76
C ASN A 85 -5.27 -17.38 3.29
N ILE A 86 -4.90 -16.13 3.01
CA ILE A 86 -4.65 -15.60 1.67
C ILE A 86 -3.15 -15.57 1.37
N HIS A 87 -2.35 -15.01 2.29
CA HIS A 87 -0.92 -14.74 2.09
C HIS A 87 0.01 -15.85 2.59
N GLY A 88 -0.54 -16.87 3.26
CA GLY A 88 0.20 -18.00 3.78
C GLY A 88 0.78 -17.77 5.17
N LYS A 89 1.53 -18.79 5.62
CA LYS A 89 2.01 -18.88 7.01
C LYS A 89 2.92 -17.71 7.42
N ASN A 90 3.80 -17.27 6.51
CA ASN A 90 4.69 -16.13 6.79
C ASN A 90 4.17 -14.80 6.22
N GLY A 91 2.99 -14.80 5.58
CA GLY A 91 2.40 -13.62 4.95
C GLY A 91 2.94 -13.31 3.55
N PHE A 92 3.96 -14.01 3.08
CA PHE A 92 4.56 -13.84 1.76
C PHE A 92 5.11 -15.17 1.21
N GLU A 93 4.26 -16.20 1.24
CA GLU A 93 4.65 -17.53 0.74
C GLU A 93 4.92 -17.49 -0.77
N GLY A 94 5.90 -18.29 -1.18
CA GLY A 94 6.35 -18.44 -2.56
C GLY A 94 7.84 -18.12 -2.72
N PRO A 95 8.26 -16.85 -2.66
CA PRO A 95 9.68 -16.51 -2.78
C PRO A 95 10.54 -17.06 -1.66
N VAL A 96 11.73 -17.51 -2.03
CA VAL A 96 12.78 -17.93 -1.07
C VAL A 96 13.90 -16.90 -1.13
N PHE A 97 14.25 -16.36 0.02
CA PHE A 97 15.31 -15.36 0.14
C PHE A 97 16.57 -15.96 0.76
N GLU A 98 17.72 -15.52 0.30
CA GLU A 98 18.99 -15.84 0.93
C GLU A 98 19.09 -15.17 2.30
N LYS A 99 20.02 -15.65 3.14
CA LYS A 99 20.30 -15.01 4.44
C LYS A 99 20.69 -13.56 4.22
N ARG A 100 19.85 -12.64 4.69
CA ARG A 100 20.09 -11.21 4.51
C ARG A 100 21.08 -10.63 5.50
N LYS A 101 21.68 -9.52 5.10
CA LYS A 101 22.54 -8.67 5.93
C LYS A 101 21.80 -7.43 6.43
N LYS A 102 20.83 -6.91 5.64
CA LYS A 102 20.03 -5.73 6.00
C LYS A 102 19.27 -5.98 7.30
N LYS A 103 19.35 -5.04 8.21
CA LYS A 103 18.66 -5.07 9.50
C LYS A 103 17.68 -3.92 9.60
N GLU A 104 16.67 -4.09 10.46
CA GLU A 104 15.79 -2.99 10.82
C GLU A 104 16.57 -1.83 11.42
N CYS A 105 16.10 -0.62 11.13
CA CYS A 105 16.62 0.57 11.78
C CYS A 105 16.11 0.59 13.23
N MET A 106 17.03 0.88 14.15
CA MET A 106 16.69 0.94 15.58
C MET A 106 15.76 2.11 15.88
N GLY A 107 14.81 1.88 16.77
CA GLY A 107 13.83 2.88 17.17
C GLY A 107 12.44 2.62 16.58
N ASN A 108 11.53 3.51 16.92
CA ASN A 108 10.13 3.40 16.53
C ASN A 108 9.90 4.10 15.18
N GLY A 109 9.35 3.38 14.21
CA GLY A 109 9.05 3.91 12.88
C GLY A 109 8.06 5.09 12.89
N ILE A 110 7.11 5.08 13.82
CA ILE A 110 6.15 6.18 13.99
C ILE A 110 6.87 7.46 14.43
N ARG A 111 7.75 7.36 15.42
CA ARG A 111 8.52 8.52 15.88
C ARG A 111 9.42 9.06 14.78
N TRP A 112 10.11 8.16 14.08
CA TRP A 112 10.92 8.56 12.93
C TRP A 112 10.08 9.30 11.87
N ALA A 113 8.90 8.77 11.52
CA ALA A 113 8.03 9.38 10.52
C ALA A 113 7.56 10.77 10.94
N VAL A 114 7.17 10.96 12.20
CA VAL A 114 6.77 12.27 12.74
C VAL A 114 7.91 13.27 12.63
N ASP A 115 9.09 12.91 13.10
CA ASP A 115 10.27 13.79 13.05
C ASP A 115 10.69 14.10 11.61
N HIS A 116 10.67 13.09 10.74
CA HIS A 116 11.04 13.24 9.33
C HIS A 116 10.09 14.17 8.57
N VAL A 117 8.80 13.99 8.72
CA VAL A 117 7.77 14.83 8.05
C VAL A 117 7.83 16.27 8.54
N ILE A 118 7.93 16.49 9.84
CA ILE A 118 8.00 17.84 10.42
C ILE A 118 9.29 18.55 9.98
N SER A 119 10.39 17.81 9.82
CA SER A 119 11.67 18.38 9.37
C SER A 119 11.72 18.69 7.88
N HIS A 120 10.76 18.19 7.09
CA HIS A 120 10.66 18.39 5.64
C HIS A 120 9.25 18.87 5.26
N PRO A 121 8.80 20.01 5.75
CA PRO A 121 7.42 20.45 5.61
C PRO A 121 7.02 20.63 4.14
N GLY A 122 5.88 20.04 3.77
CA GLY A 122 5.34 20.10 2.42
C GLY A 122 6.02 19.20 1.39
N GLU A 123 6.99 18.39 1.79
CA GLU A 123 7.79 17.59 0.86
C GLU A 123 7.44 16.09 0.85
N VAL A 124 6.89 15.58 1.95
CA VAL A 124 6.71 14.14 2.15
C VAL A 124 5.27 13.72 1.95
N THR A 125 5.06 12.69 1.13
CA THR A 125 3.81 11.96 1.00
C THR A 125 3.85 10.70 1.85
N PHE A 126 2.82 10.48 2.66
CA PHE A 126 2.67 9.24 3.43
C PHE A 126 1.78 8.28 2.66
N VAL A 127 2.34 7.13 2.27
CA VAL A 127 1.64 6.06 1.54
C VAL A 127 1.40 4.91 2.51
N SER A 128 0.13 4.57 2.76
CA SER A 128 -0.25 3.46 3.63
C SER A 128 -1.03 2.41 2.85
N VAL A 129 -0.49 1.22 2.75
CA VAL A 129 -1.10 0.10 2.02
C VAL A 129 -1.43 -1.11 2.91
N GLY A 130 -1.04 -1.07 4.18
CA GLY A 130 -1.55 -1.93 5.25
C GLY A 130 -2.68 -1.23 6.02
N PRO A 131 -3.11 -1.77 7.17
CA PRO A 131 -3.99 -1.03 8.10
C PRO A 131 -3.37 0.33 8.45
N TRP A 132 -4.19 1.35 8.58
CA TRP A 132 -3.72 2.74 8.69
C TRP A 132 -3.34 3.15 10.12
N THR A 133 -3.00 2.18 10.94
CA THR A 133 -2.68 2.35 12.37
C THR A 133 -1.51 3.29 12.59
N ASP A 134 -0.38 3.07 11.91
CA ASP A 134 0.83 3.88 12.08
C ASP A 134 0.59 5.34 11.70
N LEU A 135 -0.10 5.58 10.60
CA LEU A 135 -0.46 6.93 10.15
C LEU A 135 -1.37 7.63 11.17
N ALA A 136 -2.36 6.92 11.70
CA ALA A 136 -3.26 7.48 12.71
C ALA A 136 -2.50 7.90 13.97
N VAL A 137 -1.56 7.10 14.44
CA VAL A 137 -0.71 7.43 15.60
C VAL A 137 0.18 8.64 15.29
N CYS A 138 0.77 8.72 14.11
CA CYS A 138 1.52 9.90 13.67
C CYS A 138 0.68 11.17 13.75
N LEU A 139 -0.55 11.12 13.20
CA LEU A 139 -1.48 12.26 13.20
C LEU A 139 -1.87 12.71 14.61
N LYS A 140 -1.96 11.77 15.56
CA LYS A 140 -2.31 12.06 16.95
C LYS A 140 -1.12 12.45 17.82
N SER A 141 0.10 12.15 17.38
CA SER A 141 1.31 12.40 18.19
C SER A 141 1.71 13.87 18.21
N ASP A 142 1.53 14.57 17.10
CA ASP A 142 1.93 15.98 16.96
C ASP A 142 1.07 16.63 15.88
N GLU A 143 0.40 17.73 16.22
CA GLU A 143 -0.46 18.44 15.28
C GLU A 143 0.28 19.01 14.06
N ARG A 144 1.59 19.23 14.19
CA ARG A 144 2.43 19.70 13.07
C ARG A 144 2.63 18.63 12.01
N PHE A 145 2.44 17.36 12.34
CA PHE A 145 2.56 16.25 11.36
C PHE A 145 1.56 16.43 10.22
N ALA A 146 0.29 16.60 10.52
CA ALA A 146 -0.75 16.81 9.51
C ALA A 146 -0.45 18.02 8.62
N SER A 147 -0.11 19.16 9.22
CA SER A 147 0.17 20.39 8.48
C SER A 147 1.47 20.35 7.67
N SER A 148 2.38 19.43 7.98
CA SER A 148 3.65 19.28 7.28
C SER A 148 3.60 18.24 6.15
N LEU A 149 2.58 17.36 6.12
CA LEU A 149 2.41 16.42 5.02
C LEU A 149 2.04 17.11 3.71
N LYS A 150 2.61 16.64 2.61
CA LYS A 150 2.21 17.04 1.27
C LYS A 150 0.86 16.41 0.90
N GLU A 151 0.73 15.10 1.10
CA GLU A 151 -0.44 14.29 0.75
C GLU A 151 -0.42 12.98 1.53
N ILE A 152 -1.58 12.39 1.69
CA ILE A 152 -1.77 11.00 2.14
C ILE A 152 -2.30 10.19 0.95
N VAL A 153 -1.69 9.05 0.67
CA VAL A 153 -2.16 8.11 -0.35
C VAL A 153 -2.44 6.76 0.31
N LEU A 154 -3.65 6.27 0.15
CA LEU A 154 -4.15 5.10 0.87
C LEU A 154 -4.64 4.01 -0.07
N MET A 155 -4.33 2.76 0.28
CA MET A 155 -5.10 1.61 -0.20
C MET A 155 -5.99 1.11 0.94
N GLY A 156 -7.26 1.01 0.68
CA GLY A 156 -8.23 0.47 1.62
C GLY A 156 -9.65 0.94 1.35
N GLY A 157 -10.57 0.31 2.05
CA GLY A 157 -11.99 0.66 1.97
C GLY A 157 -12.72 0.05 0.78
N ALA A 158 -14.04 0.12 0.89
CA ALA A 158 -15.01 -0.25 -0.14
C ALA A 158 -16.20 0.69 0.03
N VAL A 159 -16.36 1.67 -0.88
CA VAL A 159 -17.31 2.75 -0.73
C VAL A 159 -18.66 2.38 -1.37
N ASP A 160 -18.67 2.23 -2.69
CA ASP A 160 -19.84 1.81 -3.47
C ASP A 160 -19.81 0.31 -3.84
N HIS A 161 -18.73 -0.38 -3.49
CA HIS A 161 -18.50 -1.80 -3.71
C HIS A 161 -18.62 -2.57 -2.39
N PRO A 162 -19.11 -3.83 -2.38
CA PRO A 162 -19.05 -4.66 -1.19
C PRO A 162 -17.63 -4.86 -0.66
N GLY A 163 -17.52 -5.17 0.63
CA GLY A 163 -16.23 -5.50 1.25
C GLY A 163 -15.68 -6.86 0.82
N ASN A 164 -14.48 -7.17 1.27
CA ASN A 164 -13.82 -8.46 1.00
C ASN A 164 -13.59 -9.31 2.26
N VAL A 165 -13.68 -8.72 3.44
CA VAL A 165 -13.61 -9.44 4.73
C VAL A 165 -15.01 -9.67 5.30
N THR A 166 -15.84 -8.64 5.26
CA THR A 166 -17.27 -8.71 5.49
C THR A 166 -17.99 -8.16 4.26
N LEU A 167 -19.32 -8.26 4.22
CA LEU A 167 -20.10 -7.62 3.15
C LEU A 167 -19.91 -6.11 3.11
N SER A 168 -19.54 -5.51 4.25
CA SER A 168 -19.43 -4.06 4.41
C SER A 168 -17.99 -3.55 4.31
N ALA A 169 -17.00 -4.33 4.72
CA ALA A 169 -15.65 -3.83 5.00
C ALA A 169 -14.55 -4.49 4.15
N GLU A 170 -13.64 -3.66 3.69
CA GLU A 170 -12.35 -4.08 3.14
C GLU A 170 -11.34 -4.29 4.29
N PHE A 171 -10.37 -5.19 4.09
CA PHE A 171 -9.47 -5.68 5.14
C PHE A 171 -8.72 -4.60 5.91
N ASN A 172 -8.09 -3.64 5.23
CA ASN A 172 -7.28 -2.61 5.90
C ASN A 172 -8.11 -1.76 6.86
N VAL A 173 -9.31 -1.38 6.45
CA VAL A 173 -10.22 -0.57 7.27
C VAL A 173 -10.91 -1.44 8.32
N PHE A 174 -11.24 -2.69 8.01
CA PHE A 174 -11.78 -3.65 8.97
C PHE A 174 -10.78 -3.93 10.10
N ALA A 175 -9.50 -4.06 9.77
CA ALA A 175 -8.46 -4.36 10.74
C ALA A 175 -8.28 -3.24 11.79
N ASP A 176 -8.46 -1.99 11.40
CA ASP A 176 -8.37 -0.84 12.31
C ASP A 176 -9.31 0.30 11.89
N PRO A 177 -10.62 0.18 12.16
CA PRO A 177 -11.58 1.20 11.77
C PRO A 177 -11.41 2.51 12.53
N GLU A 178 -10.96 2.49 13.78
CA GLU A 178 -10.69 3.69 14.57
C GLU A 178 -9.51 4.48 14.00
N ALA A 179 -8.47 3.80 13.53
CA ALA A 179 -7.38 4.46 12.79
C ALA A 179 -7.88 5.10 11.50
N ALA A 180 -8.74 4.41 10.75
CA ALA A 180 -9.32 4.94 9.53
C ALA A 180 -10.16 6.20 9.80
N GLU A 181 -10.92 6.24 10.88
CA GLU A 181 -11.67 7.44 11.30
C GLU A 181 -10.74 8.62 11.54
N ILE A 182 -9.64 8.41 12.25
CA ILE A 182 -8.64 9.47 12.50
C ILE A 182 -8.03 9.97 11.19
N VAL A 183 -7.63 9.08 10.31
CA VAL A 183 -7.00 9.43 9.03
C VAL A 183 -7.96 10.19 8.12
N LEU A 184 -9.18 9.69 7.94
CA LEU A 184 -10.18 10.32 7.06
C LEU A 184 -10.64 11.69 7.58
N ASN A 185 -10.55 11.94 8.89
CA ASN A 185 -10.90 13.21 9.52
C ASN A 185 -9.70 14.16 9.67
N SER A 186 -8.53 13.82 9.16
CA SER A 186 -7.30 14.60 9.36
C SER A 186 -7.28 15.96 8.67
N GLY A 187 -8.10 16.15 7.63
CA GLY A 187 -8.09 17.37 6.81
C GLY A 187 -6.92 17.44 5.82
N VAL A 188 -5.97 16.53 5.86
CA VAL A 188 -4.87 16.44 4.89
C VAL A 188 -5.45 16.03 3.53
N PRO A 189 -4.91 16.52 2.39
CA PRO A 189 -5.29 15.99 1.08
C PRO A 189 -5.06 14.48 1.01
N ILE A 190 -6.12 13.71 0.70
CA ILE A 190 -6.11 12.26 0.64
C ILE A 190 -6.48 11.79 -0.77
N THR A 191 -5.69 10.86 -1.30
CA THR A 191 -6.09 10.06 -2.46
C THR A 191 -6.29 8.61 -2.01
N LEU A 192 -7.50 8.11 -2.23
CA LEU A 192 -7.93 6.79 -1.76
C LEU A 192 -8.09 5.82 -2.93
N PHE A 193 -7.44 4.67 -2.83
CA PHE A 193 -7.63 3.52 -3.73
C PHE A 193 -8.35 2.42 -2.97
N SER A 194 -9.68 2.44 -3.08
CA SER A 194 -10.57 1.44 -2.49
C SER A 194 -10.82 0.28 -3.46
N LEU A 195 -11.53 -0.74 -3.01
CA LEU A 195 -11.93 -1.87 -3.87
C LEU A 195 -12.74 -1.41 -5.09
N ASP A 196 -13.38 -0.25 -5.01
CA ASP A 196 -14.14 0.35 -6.13
C ASP A 196 -13.30 0.49 -7.40
N VAL A 197 -12.01 0.74 -7.26
CA VAL A 197 -11.09 0.87 -8.39
C VAL A 197 -10.09 -0.28 -8.48
N THR A 198 -9.56 -0.77 -7.35
CA THR A 198 -8.47 -1.75 -7.38
C THR A 198 -8.89 -3.08 -7.97
N LEU A 199 -10.15 -3.48 -7.79
CA LEU A 199 -10.70 -4.71 -8.40
C LEU A 199 -10.88 -4.63 -9.92
N LYS A 200 -10.71 -3.45 -10.51
CA LYS A 200 -10.69 -3.25 -11.98
C LYS A 200 -9.31 -3.46 -12.58
N LEU A 201 -8.28 -3.63 -11.76
CA LEU A 201 -6.89 -3.83 -12.18
C LEU A 201 -6.44 -5.25 -11.83
N LEU A 202 -6.80 -6.20 -12.67
CA LEU A 202 -6.45 -7.61 -12.47
C LEU A 202 -5.14 -7.96 -13.16
N LEU A 203 -4.36 -8.81 -12.50
CA LEU A 203 -3.29 -9.56 -13.14
C LEU A 203 -3.93 -10.53 -14.15
N THR A 204 -3.38 -10.61 -15.36
CA THR A 204 -3.85 -11.53 -16.40
C THR A 204 -2.80 -12.58 -16.71
N GLU A 205 -3.22 -13.70 -17.29
CA GLU A 205 -2.28 -14.70 -17.77
C GLU A 205 -1.34 -14.15 -18.85
N GLU A 206 -1.84 -13.25 -19.70
CA GLU A 206 -1.02 -12.55 -20.70
C GLU A 206 0.13 -11.75 -20.06
N ILE A 207 -0.15 -11.03 -18.96
CA ILE A 207 0.88 -10.30 -18.21
C ILE A 207 1.89 -11.26 -17.60
N LEU A 208 1.45 -12.38 -17.02
CA LEU A 208 2.34 -13.40 -16.49
C LEU A 208 3.26 -13.96 -17.57
N GLU A 209 2.74 -14.30 -18.75
CA GLU A 209 3.53 -14.79 -19.88
C GLU A 209 4.54 -13.75 -20.36
N ARG A 210 4.16 -12.45 -20.39
CA ARG A 210 5.10 -11.37 -20.70
C ARG A 210 6.24 -11.30 -19.68
N VAL A 211 5.96 -11.43 -18.39
CA VAL A 211 7.01 -11.45 -17.37
C VAL A 211 7.93 -12.65 -17.55
N LYS A 212 7.38 -13.84 -17.83
CA LYS A 212 8.19 -15.04 -18.11
C LYS A 212 9.13 -14.86 -19.31
N SER A 213 8.75 -14.07 -20.29
CA SER A 213 9.57 -13.80 -21.48
C SER A 213 10.68 -12.75 -21.28
N LEU A 214 10.70 -12.05 -20.15
CA LEU A 214 11.73 -11.07 -19.84
C LEU A 214 13.08 -11.72 -19.53
N PRO A 215 14.20 -10.98 -19.69
CA PRO A 215 15.50 -11.45 -19.24
C PRO A 215 15.47 -11.88 -17.76
N ASP A 216 16.27 -12.88 -17.41
CA ASP A 216 16.34 -13.35 -16.04
C ASP A 216 16.94 -12.29 -15.12
N THR A 217 16.17 -11.91 -14.12
CA THR A 217 16.57 -10.98 -13.05
C THR A 217 16.11 -11.55 -11.71
N ARG A 218 16.68 -11.04 -10.64
CA ARG A 218 16.26 -11.42 -9.28
C ARG A 218 14.79 -11.09 -9.05
N TYR A 219 14.35 -9.91 -9.47
CA TYR A 219 12.94 -9.52 -9.30
C TYR A 219 11.99 -10.39 -10.12
N LYS A 220 12.33 -10.72 -11.36
CA LYS A 220 11.52 -11.64 -12.17
C LYS A 220 11.24 -12.95 -11.40
N ARG A 221 12.29 -13.54 -10.83
CA ARG A 221 12.16 -14.77 -10.03
C ARG A 221 11.27 -14.58 -8.80
N ILE A 222 11.48 -13.50 -8.06
CA ILE A 222 10.67 -13.15 -6.89
C ILE A 222 9.21 -12.99 -7.29
N PHE A 223 8.94 -12.24 -8.35
CA PHE A 223 7.58 -12.01 -8.84
C PHE A 223 6.88 -13.32 -9.24
N LEU A 224 7.55 -14.14 -10.04
CA LEU A 224 6.96 -15.40 -10.50
C LEU A 224 6.75 -16.40 -9.35
N ASP A 225 7.65 -16.51 -8.41
CA ASP A 225 7.50 -17.34 -7.21
C ASP A 225 6.36 -16.81 -6.31
N SER A 226 6.29 -15.49 -6.15
CA SER A 226 5.21 -14.83 -5.42
C SER A 226 3.84 -15.13 -6.04
N MET A 227 3.71 -14.94 -7.35
CA MET A 227 2.46 -15.19 -8.06
C MET A 227 2.13 -16.68 -8.17
N GLY A 228 3.13 -17.54 -8.17
CA GLY A 228 2.96 -19.00 -8.10
C GLY A 228 2.19 -19.45 -6.86
N TYR A 229 2.33 -18.75 -5.75
CA TYR A 229 1.53 -18.98 -4.55
C TYR A 229 0.22 -18.17 -4.54
N TYR A 230 0.31 -16.88 -4.87
CA TYR A 230 -0.79 -15.93 -4.70
C TYR A 230 -1.95 -16.18 -5.68
N VAL A 231 -1.67 -16.45 -6.95
CA VAL A 231 -2.72 -16.70 -7.95
C VAL A 231 -3.62 -17.88 -7.54
N PRO A 232 -3.09 -19.07 -7.21
CA PRO A 232 -3.95 -20.16 -6.73
C PRO A 232 -4.71 -19.83 -5.45
N SER A 233 -4.09 -19.08 -4.53
CA SER A 233 -4.72 -18.67 -3.28
C SER A 233 -5.94 -17.78 -3.51
N ILE A 234 -5.82 -16.77 -4.36
CA ILE A 234 -6.93 -15.86 -4.69
C ILE A 234 -8.01 -16.59 -5.51
N MET A 235 -7.61 -17.45 -6.46
CA MET A 235 -8.55 -18.26 -7.23
C MET A 235 -9.40 -19.16 -6.32
N ARG A 236 -8.82 -19.75 -5.30
CA ARG A 236 -9.58 -20.54 -4.31
C ARG A 236 -10.53 -19.70 -3.47
N SER A 237 -10.14 -18.45 -3.19
CA SER A 237 -10.90 -17.54 -2.36
C SER A 237 -12.11 -16.94 -3.07
N ASN A 238 -11.95 -16.45 -4.30
CA ASN A 238 -12.99 -15.72 -5.02
C ASN A 238 -13.20 -16.12 -6.48
N GLY A 239 -12.41 -17.07 -7.00
CA GLY A 239 -12.56 -17.55 -8.38
C GLY A 239 -12.00 -16.62 -9.46
N GLU A 240 -11.26 -15.59 -9.08
CA GLU A 240 -10.70 -14.60 -10.01
C GLU A 240 -9.18 -14.50 -9.88
N MET A 241 -8.55 -13.89 -10.88
CA MET A 241 -7.13 -13.53 -10.82
C MET A 241 -6.92 -12.41 -9.78
N PRO A 242 -5.72 -12.32 -9.17
CA PRO A 242 -5.44 -11.27 -8.19
C PRO A 242 -5.58 -9.85 -8.76
N ALA A 243 -6.14 -8.96 -7.96
CA ALA A 243 -6.10 -7.53 -8.24
C ALA A 243 -4.79 -6.91 -7.72
N MET A 244 -4.32 -5.90 -8.41
CA MET A 244 -3.16 -5.10 -8.02
C MET A 244 -3.60 -3.94 -7.12
N HIS A 245 -3.96 -4.24 -5.86
CA HIS A 245 -4.48 -3.25 -4.93
C HIS A 245 -3.46 -2.17 -4.58
N ASP A 246 -2.40 -2.54 -3.91
CA ASP A 246 -1.38 -1.63 -3.37
C ASP A 246 -0.59 -0.90 -4.47
N PRO A 247 -0.26 -1.54 -5.60
CA PRO A 247 0.47 -0.88 -6.68
C PRO A 247 -0.24 0.34 -7.27
N CYS A 248 -1.57 0.45 -7.14
CA CYS A 248 -2.32 1.63 -7.57
C CYS A 248 -1.77 2.92 -6.93
N THR A 249 -1.36 2.86 -5.66
CA THR A 249 -0.85 4.02 -4.92
C THR A 249 0.42 4.58 -5.54
N ILE A 250 1.34 3.71 -5.92
CA ILE A 250 2.63 4.10 -6.53
C ILE A 250 2.44 4.56 -7.97
N ALA A 251 1.60 3.85 -8.74
CA ALA A 251 1.28 4.24 -10.10
C ALA A 251 0.67 5.65 -10.15
N TYR A 252 -0.22 5.98 -9.23
CA TYR A 252 -0.79 7.31 -9.07
C TYR A 252 0.28 8.38 -8.86
N LEU A 253 1.24 8.13 -7.98
CA LEU A 253 2.30 9.08 -7.69
C LEU A 253 3.18 9.37 -8.91
N TYR A 254 3.41 8.38 -9.73
CA TYR A 254 4.21 8.54 -10.95
C TYR A 254 3.42 9.17 -12.10
N ASP A 255 2.20 8.69 -12.36
CA ASP A 255 1.32 9.17 -13.42
C ASP A 255 -0.15 9.18 -12.97
N PRO A 256 -0.62 10.31 -12.42
CA PRO A 256 -2.02 10.43 -11.99
C PRO A 256 -3.05 10.17 -13.08
N SER A 257 -2.67 10.35 -14.36
CA SER A 257 -3.59 10.16 -15.50
C SER A 257 -3.98 8.70 -15.77
N ILE A 258 -3.33 7.75 -15.09
CA ILE A 258 -3.71 6.32 -15.12
C ILE A 258 -5.14 6.12 -14.57
N PHE A 259 -5.58 6.99 -13.65
CA PHE A 259 -6.86 6.86 -12.98
C PHE A 259 -7.80 8.02 -13.28
N THR A 260 -9.09 7.78 -13.06
CA THR A 260 -10.09 8.84 -12.92
C THR A 260 -10.57 8.88 -11.48
N TYR A 261 -11.01 10.03 -11.00
CA TYR A 261 -11.27 10.31 -9.58
C TYR A 261 -12.65 10.90 -9.37
N SER A 262 -13.19 10.70 -8.15
CA SER A 262 -14.34 11.41 -7.63
C SER A 262 -13.95 12.06 -6.30
N TYR A 263 -14.20 13.36 -6.16
CA TYR A 263 -14.05 14.08 -4.90
C TYR A 263 -15.31 13.93 -4.08
N ARG A 264 -15.21 13.38 -2.89
CA ARG A 264 -16.35 13.21 -1.98
C ARG A 264 -15.87 13.02 -0.55
N PRO A 265 -16.66 13.49 0.45
CA PRO A 265 -16.37 13.16 1.85
C PRO A 265 -16.56 11.66 2.06
N ILE A 266 -15.64 11.06 2.80
CA ILE A 266 -15.68 9.64 3.16
C ILE A 266 -15.45 9.53 4.65
N SER A 267 -16.32 8.76 5.30
CA SER A 267 -16.25 8.43 6.72
C SER A 267 -16.22 6.92 6.91
N VAL A 268 -16.01 6.47 8.13
CA VAL A 268 -16.00 5.04 8.46
C VAL A 268 -16.98 4.73 9.60
N GLU A 269 -17.68 3.62 9.45
CA GLU A 269 -18.56 3.09 10.51
C GLU A 269 -17.70 2.35 11.54
N THR A 270 -17.75 2.79 12.81
CA THR A 270 -16.95 2.20 13.90
C THR A 270 -17.78 1.50 14.96
N LYS A 271 -19.11 1.64 14.96
CA LYS A 271 -19.98 1.21 16.06
C LYS A 271 -20.83 -0.02 15.76
N GLY A 272 -21.28 -0.19 14.53
CA GLY A 272 -22.17 -1.28 14.14
C GLY A 272 -21.49 -2.64 14.16
N ASP A 273 -22.05 -3.60 14.88
CA ASP A 273 -21.45 -4.95 15.03
C ASP A 273 -21.26 -5.66 13.68
N LYS A 274 -22.13 -5.40 12.71
CA LYS A 274 -22.09 -6.03 11.37
C LYS A 274 -21.53 -5.12 10.30
N THR A 275 -21.36 -3.84 10.59
CA THR A 275 -21.01 -2.82 9.59
C THR A 275 -19.73 -2.06 9.90
N TYR A 276 -19.10 -2.31 11.05
CA TYR A 276 -17.84 -1.62 11.37
C TYR A 276 -16.76 -1.88 10.31
N GLY A 277 -15.99 -0.86 10.02
CA GLY A 277 -15.03 -0.89 8.92
C GLY A 277 -15.62 -0.53 7.54
N LYS A 278 -16.95 -0.33 7.44
CA LYS A 278 -17.58 0.21 6.23
C LYS A 278 -17.12 1.64 6.00
N THR A 279 -16.59 1.91 4.81
CA THR A 279 -16.33 3.27 4.34
C THR A 279 -17.60 3.82 3.69
N VAL A 280 -18.05 4.95 4.20
CA VAL A 280 -19.33 5.57 3.79
C VAL A 280 -19.03 6.83 3.00
N GLY A 281 -19.36 6.84 1.72
CA GLY A 281 -19.19 8.00 0.86
C GLY A 281 -20.39 8.94 0.92
N GLY A 282 -20.11 10.24 1.06
CA GLY A 282 -21.09 11.29 0.83
C GLY A 282 -21.28 11.57 -0.67
N ASN A 283 -22.04 12.60 -0.99
CA ASN A 283 -22.20 13.07 -2.36
C ASN A 283 -20.89 13.65 -2.91
N GLU A 284 -20.76 13.69 -4.23
CA GLU A 284 -19.65 14.40 -4.87
C GLU A 284 -19.59 15.85 -4.38
N ASP A 285 -18.37 16.28 -4.04
CA ASP A 285 -18.08 17.61 -3.51
C ASP A 285 -16.64 17.99 -3.89
N GLU A 286 -16.49 18.91 -4.82
CA GLU A 286 -15.20 19.39 -5.29
C GLU A 286 -14.34 20.01 -4.20
N ASN A 287 -14.95 20.42 -3.08
CA ASN A 287 -14.25 20.98 -1.92
C ASN A 287 -13.80 19.92 -0.91
N SER A 288 -14.12 18.63 -1.13
CA SER A 288 -13.61 17.56 -0.28
C SER A 288 -12.09 17.47 -0.38
N ASN A 289 -11.44 17.26 0.76
CA ASN A 289 -10.01 16.94 0.80
C ASN A 289 -9.70 15.50 0.37
N ILE A 290 -10.72 14.68 0.15
CA ILE A 290 -10.59 13.28 -0.26
C ILE A 290 -11.01 13.13 -1.71
N LYS A 291 -10.11 12.62 -2.54
CA LYS A 291 -10.46 12.10 -3.86
C LYS A 291 -10.23 10.58 -3.86
N MET A 292 -11.18 9.84 -4.42
CA MET A 292 -11.06 8.40 -4.58
C MET A 292 -10.91 8.04 -6.06
N GLY A 293 -10.04 7.08 -6.35
CA GLY A 293 -9.98 6.47 -7.67
C GLY A 293 -11.28 5.73 -7.96
N VAL A 294 -11.83 5.92 -9.16
CA VAL A 294 -13.07 5.27 -9.59
C VAL A 294 -12.90 4.43 -10.85
N ASP A 295 -11.87 4.71 -11.64
CA ASP A 295 -11.54 3.92 -12.81
C ASP A 295 -10.03 3.93 -13.06
N VAL A 296 -9.53 2.96 -13.81
CA VAL A 296 -8.12 2.75 -14.10
C VAL A 296 -7.91 2.38 -15.56
N ASP A 297 -6.90 2.99 -16.19
CA ASP A 297 -6.39 2.58 -17.48
C ASP A 297 -5.41 1.42 -17.31
N ASN A 298 -5.88 0.19 -17.52
CA ASN A 298 -5.08 -1.03 -17.35
C ASN A 298 -3.83 -1.03 -18.23
N ASP A 299 -3.95 -0.59 -19.48
CA ASP A 299 -2.82 -0.59 -20.43
C ASP A 299 -1.72 0.36 -19.97
N LYS A 300 -2.08 1.55 -19.50
CA LYS A 300 -1.12 2.50 -18.93
C LYS A 300 -0.46 1.96 -17.66
N PHE A 301 -1.23 1.31 -16.78
CA PHE A 301 -0.65 0.71 -15.57
C PHE A 301 0.38 -0.36 -15.93
N TRP A 302 0.04 -1.30 -16.78
CA TRP A 302 0.96 -2.38 -17.12
C TRP A 302 2.18 -1.89 -17.92
N ALA A 303 2.01 -0.88 -18.76
CA ALA A 303 3.15 -0.21 -19.40
C ALA A 303 4.12 0.38 -18.37
N LEU A 304 3.58 1.02 -17.33
CA LEU A 304 4.37 1.55 -16.22
C LEU A 304 5.06 0.43 -15.45
N PHE A 305 4.36 -0.65 -15.14
CA PHE A 305 4.91 -1.82 -14.46
C PHE A 305 6.13 -2.38 -15.22
N PHE A 306 6.00 -2.61 -16.52
CA PHE A 306 7.12 -3.12 -17.32
C PHE A 306 8.27 -2.12 -17.43
N LYS A 307 7.97 -0.82 -17.48
CA LYS A 307 9.01 0.22 -17.40
C LYS A 307 9.78 0.14 -16.09
N ALA A 308 9.08 0.02 -14.97
CA ALA A 308 9.69 -0.02 -13.63
C ALA A 308 10.57 -1.25 -13.44
N ILE A 309 10.08 -2.43 -13.79
CA ILE A 309 10.81 -3.69 -13.53
C ILE A 309 12.07 -3.85 -14.39
N LYS A 310 12.18 -3.15 -15.51
CA LYS A 310 13.42 -3.10 -16.30
C LYS A 310 14.57 -2.44 -15.54
N ASN A 311 14.28 -1.62 -14.54
CA ASN A 311 15.29 -0.92 -13.73
C ASN A 311 15.67 -1.73 -12.49
N LEU A 312 15.08 -2.90 -12.27
CA LEU A 312 15.34 -3.76 -11.12
C LEU A 312 16.38 -4.85 -11.45
N VAL A 313 17.08 -5.27 -10.40
CA VAL A 313 18.09 -6.34 -10.45
C VAL A 313 17.47 -7.73 -10.54
#